data_3f9d60c32947f9eb8c4482048fc05553
#
_entry.id   3f9d60c32947f9eb8c4482048fc05553
#
_cell.length_a   1.000
_cell.length_b   1.000
_cell.length_c   1.000
_cell.angle_alpha   90.00
_cell.angle_beta   90.00
_cell.angle_gamma   90.00
#
_symmetry.space_group_name_H-M   'P 1'
#
loop_
_entity.id
_entity.type
_entity.pdbx_description
1 polymer ?
#
loop_
_entity_poly.entity_id
_entity_poly.type
_entity_poly.pdbx_seq_one_letter_code
_entity_poly.pdbx_strand_id
1 'polypeptide(L)'
;EEQINYLDVYVNKLQDFQNKAYNYIIEKLKEKYPLLQEKKQGIQYTMMDGPLQILNIAYPHEELLSEDYLNKDIEKELYGKKGLRRVMKYNKTTKKEFEYKESTLEKFGRIFSSNGDEPLLKKYSAKIYKFIQKVKESDGICLIYSNFIGGGCVPIALALEEMGIYRLNSNRSLFKTKPQQPYKINGNNAKYIMITGDKKLSPNNKEELKAATDPNNLNGEKVKVIIISKAGSEGLDFKNIRQVHILEPWYNLNRADQTIGRGVRKKSHCQLPFNQRTVEVYLHASDLQESQLESIDLYMYRVAENKAIKIGQVTRLLKENAIDCLLNKNQQQMNSSNIGKNITLQLSNKKTIDYQIGHKDNSLICDFMECNYLCKPNNDLSQDIGIETYNQNYIIMNIEKILNKIKLLFKEHYIYEKSEL
;
A
#
# COMPACT_ATOMS: atom_id res chain seq x y z
N GLU A 1 -20.86 -3.97 -15.47
CA GLU A 1 -19.40 -4.14 -15.34
C GLU A 1 -18.63 -2.82 -15.14
N GLU A 2 -19.31 -1.76 -14.73
CA GLU A 2 -18.72 -0.43 -14.55
C GLU A 2 -18.49 -0.06 -13.07
N GLN A 3 -18.54 -1.02 -12.16
CA GLN A 3 -18.36 -0.80 -10.73
C GLN A 3 -17.24 -1.68 -10.15
N ILE A 4 -16.66 -1.24 -9.04
CA ILE A 4 -15.82 -2.06 -8.19
C ILE A 4 -16.77 -2.98 -7.40
N ASN A 5 -16.55 -4.30 -7.49
CA ASN A 5 -17.47 -5.28 -6.94
C ASN A 5 -17.02 -5.84 -5.58
N TYR A 6 -15.72 -6.02 -5.40
CA TYR A 6 -15.17 -6.80 -4.27
C TYR A 6 -14.14 -6.05 -3.43
N LEU A 7 -13.48 -5.03 -4.00
CA LEU A 7 -12.51 -4.22 -3.26
C LEU A 7 -13.23 -3.18 -2.39
N ASP A 8 -12.89 -3.17 -1.11
CA ASP A 8 -13.27 -2.09 -0.21
C ASP A 8 -12.27 -0.93 -0.36
N VAL A 9 -12.70 0.16 -0.96
CA VAL A 9 -11.89 1.37 -1.15
C VAL A 9 -12.27 2.46 -0.15
N TYR A 10 -11.27 3.17 0.36
CA TYR A 10 -11.46 4.28 1.27
C TYR A 10 -11.64 5.59 0.48
N VAL A 11 -12.90 5.95 0.28
CA VAL A 11 -13.28 7.08 -0.58
C VAL A 11 -13.11 8.41 0.15
N ASN A 12 -12.45 9.37 -0.50
CA ASN A 12 -12.18 10.71 0.00
C ASN A 12 -12.87 11.74 -0.88
N LYS A 13 -13.86 12.46 -0.32
CA LYS A 13 -14.58 13.50 -1.05
C LYS A 13 -13.68 14.71 -1.30
N LEU A 14 -13.51 15.09 -2.57
CA LEU A 14 -12.74 16.26 -2.96
C LEU A 14 -13.41 17.56 -2.50
N GLN A 15 -12.62 18.60 -2.27
CA GLN A 15 -13.11 19.97 -2.13
C GLN A 15 -13.09 20.68 -3.48
N ASP A 16 -13.81 21.78 -3.59
CA ASP A 16 -14.07 22.50 -4.85
C ASP A 16 -12.80 22.80 -5.64
N PHE A 17 -11.75 23.27 -4.97
CA PHE A 17 -10.51 23.61 -5.64
C PHE A 17 -9.85 22.37 -6.27
N GLN A 18 -9.72 21.29 -5.50
CA GLN A 18 -9.08 20.06 -5.98
C GLN A 18 -9.94 19.42 -7.09
N ASN A 19 -11.26 19.48 -6.96
CA ASN A 19 -12.19 19.01 -7.99
C ASN A 19 -12.05 19.83 -9.29
N LYS A 20 -12.00 21.16 -9.20
CA LYS A 20 -11.78 22.05 -10.36
C LYS A 20 -10.42 21.77 -11.03
N ALA A 21 -9.36 21.60 -10.24
CA ALA A 21 -8.04 21.26 -10.76
C ALA A 21 -8.03 19.92 -11.50
N TYR A 22 -8.70 18.91 -10.94
CA TYR A 22 -8.85 17.60 -11.58
C TYR A 22 -9.59 17.70 -12.91
N ASN A 23 -10.75 18.35 -12.93
CA ASN A 23 -11.55 18.53 -14.14
C ASN A 23 -10.76 19.26 -15.23
N TYR A 24 -10.01 20.31 -14.86
CA TYR A 24 -9.11 21.00 -15.79
C TYR A 24 -8.10 20.06 -16.46
N ILE A 25 -7.44 19.19 -15.68
CA ILE A 25 -6.48 18.21 -16.21
C ILE A 25 -7.17 17.21 -17.15
N ILE A 26 -8.37 16.75 -16.80
CA ILE A 26 -9.13 15.81 -17.64
C ILE A 26 -9.53 16.46 -18.97
N GLU A 27 -9.99 17.73 -18.95
CA GLU A 27 -10.32 18.45 -20.20
C GLU A 27 -9.06 18.64 -21.07
N LYS A 28 -7.91 19.03 -20.50
CA LYS A 28 -6.65 19.13 -21.24
C LYS A 28 -6.20 17.78 -21.83
N LEU A 29 -6.43 16.68 -21.15
CA LEU A 29 -6.15 15.36 -21.69
C LEU A 29 -7.09 15.00 -22.85
N LYS A 30 -8.37 15.35 -22.78
CA LYS A 30 -9.33 15.15 -23.87
C LYS A 30 -8.95 15.97 -25.11
N GLU A 31 -8.56 17.24 -24.94
CA GLU A 31 -8.06 18.08 -26.01
C GLU A 31 -6.84 17.47 -26.70
N LYS A 32 -5.88 16.95 -25.91
CA LYS A 32 -4.63 16.38 -26.41
C LYS A 32 -4.81 15.01 -27.09
N TYR A 33 -5.81 14.25 -26.65
CA TYR A 33 -6.08 12.89 -27.12
C TYR A 33 -7.55 12.71 -27.48
N PRO A 34 -7.99 13.23 -28.65
CA PRO A 34 -9.40 13.17 -29.06
C PRO A 34 -9.98 11.75 -29.15
N LEU A 35 -9.15 10.75 -29.45
CA LEU A 35 -9.57 9.35 -29.53
C LEU A 35 -10.03 8.75 -28.20
N LEU A 36 -9.69 9.39 -27.06
CA LEU A 36 -10.23 8.99 -25.77
C LEU A 36 -11.74 9.27 -25.65
N GLN A 37 -12.24 10.27 -26.38
CA GLN A 37 -13.68 10.61 -26.39
C GLN A 37 -14.50 9.53 -27.14
N GLU A 38 -13.91 8.85 -28.11
CA GLU A 38 -14.59 7.86 -28.94
C GLU A 38 -14.65 6.46 -28.31
N LYS A 39 -14.17 6.26 -27.09
CA LYS A 39 -14.07 4.95 -26.40
C LYS A 39 -13.29 3.85 -27.20
N LYS A 40 -12.59 4.24 -28.27
CA LYS A 40 -11.89 3.30 -29.16
C LYS A 40 -10.49 2.91 -28.70
N GLN A 41 -9.89 3.69 -27.79
CA GLN A 41 -8.60 3.35 -27.19
C GLN A 41 -8.72 3.34 -25.66
N GLY A 42 -8.19 2.31 -25.03
CA GLY A 42 -8.01 2.31 -23.57
C GLY A 42 -7.03 3.41 -23.15
N ILE A 43 -7.26 4.00 -21.99
CA ILE A 43 -6.40 5.03 -21.42
C ILE A 43 -4.99 4.46 -21.25
N GLN A 44 -4.01 5.05 -21.93
CA GLN A 44 -2.62 4.64 -21.79
C GLN A 44 -2.10 5.06 -20.41
N TYR A 45 -1.27 4.23 -19.84
CA TYR A 45 -0.77 4.38 -18.47
C TYR A 45 -0.06 5.71 -18.20
N THR A 46 0.72 6.18 -19.17
CA THR A 46 1.44 7.47 -19.11
C THR A 46 0.51 8.68 -19.03
N MET A 47 -0.73 8.55 -19.48
CA MET A 47 -1.73 9.63 -19.42
C MET A 47 -2.33 9.78 -18.01
N MET A 48 -2.21 8.75 -17.17
CA MET A 48 -2.81 8.73 -15.83
C MET A 48 -1.94 9.45 -14.78
N ASP A 49 -0.66 9.68 -15.06
CA ASP A 49 0.29 10.25 -14.07
C ASP A 49 -0.15 11.63 -13.57
N GLY A 50 -0.59 12.52 -14.43
CA GLY A 50 -1.09 13.85 -14.07
C GLY A 50 -2.35 13.77 -13.20
N PRO A 51 -3.43 13.12 -13.69
CA PRO A 51 -4.65 12.93 -12.92
C PRO A 51 -4.45 12.28 -11.55
N LEU A 52 -3.61 11.24 -11.44
CA LEU A 52 -3.31 10.60 -10.16
C LEU A 52 -2.60 11.54 -9.18
N GLN A 53 -1.63 12.32 -9.66
CA GLN A 53 -0.91 13.25 -8.80
C GLN A 53 -1.77 14.43 -8.35
N ILE A 54 -2.70 14.91 -9.19
CA ILE A 54 -3.69 15.94 -8.80
C ILE A 54 -4.62 15.42 -7.70
N LEU A 55 -5.04 14.16 -7.78
CA LEU A 55 -5.86 13.54 -6.74
C LEU A 55 -5.07 13.31 -5.44
N ASN A 56 -3.75 13.20 -5.51
CA ASN A 56 -2.93 13.21 -4.30
C ASN A 56 -2.85 14.62 -3.72
N ILE A 57 -2.48 15.61 -4.53
CA ILE A 57 -2.45 17.02 -4.15
C ILE A 57 -2.54 17.93 -5.38
N ALA A 58 -3.44 18.92 -5.34
CA ALA A 58 -3.56 20.00 -6.30
C ALA A 58 -2.90 21.26 -5.73
N TYR A 59 -1.82 21.75 -6.34
CA TYR A 59 -1.18 22.98 -5.90
C TYR A 59 -1.95 24.20 -6.37
N PRO A 60 -2.11 25.24 -5.51
CA PRO A 60 -2.87 26.44 -5.86
C PRO A 60 -2.27 27.21 -7.02
N HIS A 61 -3.12 27.70 -7.90
CA HIS A 61 -2.80 28.53 -9.03
C HIS A 61 -3.87 29.60 -9.23
N GLU A 62 -3.46 30.86 -9.40
CA GLU A 62 -4.39 31.99 -9.53
C GLU A 62 -5.26 31.88 -10.78
N GLU A 63 -4.65 31.52 -11.91
CA GLU A 63 -5.38 31.38 -13.17
C GLU A 63 -6.45 30.30 -13.14
N LEU A 64 -6.33 29.29 -12.27
CA LEU A 64 -7.40 28.30 -12.09
C LEU A 64 -8.65 28.90 -11.45
N LEU A 65 -8.53 30.05 -10.77
CA LEU A 65 -9.65 30.77 -10.17
C LEU A 65 -10.35 31.70 -11.15
N SER A 66 -9.75 32.03 -12.30
CA SER A 66 -10.35 32.86 -13.34
C SER A 66 -11.50 32.12 -14.05
N GLU A 67 -12.39 32.89 -14.70
CA GLU A 67 -13.47 32.31 -15.51
C GLU A 67 -12.93 31.63 -16.78
N ASP A 68 -11.86 32.15 -17.34
CA ASP A 68 -11.21 31.67 -18.57
C ASP A 68 -10.08 30.64 -18.30
N TYR A 69 -10.17 29.90 -17.20
CA TYR A 69 -9.08 29.01 -16.78
C TYR A 69 -8.79 27.87 -17.76
N LEU A 70 -9.78 27.43 -18.53
CA LEU A 70 -9.61 26.35 -19.52
C LEU A 70 -8.68 26.73 -20.66
N ASN A 71 -8.57 28.01 -21.03
CA ASN A 71 -7.68 28.51 -22.08
C ASN A 71 -6.25 28.74 -21.62
N LYS A 72 -5.94 28.52 -20.33
CA LYS A 72 -4.60 28.69 -19.76
C LYS A 72 -3.78 27.41 -19.88
N ASP A 73 -2.46 27.52 -19.99
CA ASP A 73 -1.52 26.38 -19.99
C ASP A 73 -0.80 26.27 -18.63
N ILE A 74 -1.55 25.84 -17.62
CA ILE A 74 -1.07 25.71 -16.24
C ILE A 74 -0.98 24.25 -15.78
N GLU A 75 -1.28 23.30 -16.66
CA GLU A 75 -1.36 21.87 -16.35
C GLU A 75 -0.22 21.39 -15.45
N LYS A 76 1.02 21.61 -15.87
CA LYS A 76 2.20 21.10 -15.16
C LYS A 76 2.52 21.82 -13.86
N GLU A 77 1.88 22.96 -13.60
CA GLU A 77 2.07 23.76 -12.38
C GLU A 77 1.10 23.38 -11.26
N LEU A 78 0.08 22.57 -11.57
CA LEU A 78 -0.90 22.12 -10.61
C LEU A 78 -0.50 20.88 -9.83
N TYR A 79 0.49 20.09 -10.28
CA TYR A 79 0.89 18.85 -9.61
C TYR A 79 2.41 18.59 -9.65
N GLY A 80 2.84 17.60 -8.88
CA GLY A 80 4.20 17.07 -8.90
C GLY A 80 5.27 18.08 -8.52
N LYS A 81 6.48 17.91 -9.08
CA LYS A 81 7.63 18.76 -8.75
C LYS A 81 7.47 20.21 -9.18
N LYS A 82 6.79 20.47 -10.31
CA LYS A 82 6.60 21.84 -10.81
C LYS A 82 5.60 22.59 -9.93
N GLY A 83 4.47 21.95 -9.59
CA GLY A 83 3.50 22.51 -8.65
C GLY A 83 4.12 22.80 -7.28
N LEU A 84 4.91 21.87 -6.74
CA LEU A 84 5.63 22.08 -5.49
C LEU A 84 6.57 23.28 -5.55
N ARG A 85 7.32 23.44 -6.65
CA ARG A 85 8.24 24.58 -6.84
C ARG A 85 7.52 25.93 -7.01
N ARG A 86 6.27 25.87 -7.45
CA ARG A 86 5.45 27.09 -7.53
C ARG A 86 5.15 27.63 -6.13
N VAL A 87 4.82 26.79 -5.20
CA VAL A 87 4.39 27.19 -3.86
C VAL A 87 5.52 27.27 -2.84
N MET A 88 6.63 26.54 -3.06
CA MET A 88 7.74 26.50 -2.11
C MET A 88 9.10 26.76 -2.76
N LYS A 89 9.99 27.38 -1.99
CA LYS A 89 11.44 27.44 -2.25
C LYS A 89 12.09 26.28 -1.50
N TYR A 90 13.09 25.64 -2.09
CA TYR A 90 13.90 24.62 -1.44
C TYR A 90 15.23 24.43 -2.15
N ASN A 91 16.21 23.90 -1.44
CA ASN A 91 17.52 23.57 -1.99
C ASN A 91 17.39 22.36 -2.96
N LYS A 92 17.59 22.59 -4.27
CA LYS A 92 17.45 21.57 -5.31
C LYS A 92 18.51 20.46 -5.22
N THR A 93 19.67 20.77 -4.65
CA THR A 93 20.78 19.82 -4.51
C THR A 93 20.53 18.86 -3.36
N THR A 94 20.13 19.35 -2.19
CA THR A 94 19.91 18.56 -0.99
C THR A 94 18.47 18.08 -0.85
N LYS A 95 17.51 18.70 -1.57
CA LYS A 95 16.05 18.50 -1.44
C LYS A 95 15.55 18.71 -0.01
N LYS A 96 16.07 19.74 0.64
CA LYS A 96 15.73 20.19 1.99
C LYS A 96 15.54 21.70 2.00
N GLU A 97 15.34 22.25 3.21
CA GLU A 97 15.22 23.69 3.43
C GLU A 97 13.99 24.26 2.71
N PHE A 98 12.86 23.53 2.82
CA PHE A 98 11.60 23.99 2.26
C PHE A 98 11.09 25.21 3.03
N GLU A 99 10.71 26.25 2.30
CA GLU A 99 10.07 27.45 2.80
C GLU A 99 8.93 27.83 1.83
N TYR A 100 7.80 28.25 2.38
CA TYR A 100 6.75 28.81 1.53
C TYR A 100 7.26 30.09 0.84
N LYS A 101 6.86 30.30 -0.40
CA LYS A 101 7.05 31.60 -1.04
C LYS A 101 6.12 32.64 -0.38
N GLU A 102 6.57 33.88 -0.27
CA GLU A 102 5.76 34.96 0.30
C GLU A 102 4.41 35.09 -0.43
N SER A 103 4.46 35.11 -1.78
CA SER A 103 3.25 35.16 -2.61
C SER A 103 2.28 33.99 -2.36
N THR A 104 2.79 32.83 -1.95
CA THR A 104 1.95 31.69 -1.59
C THR A 104 1.30 31.90 -0.24
N LEU A 105 2.05 32.39 0.75
CA LEU A 105 1.53 32.65 2.09
C LEU A 105 0.45 33.74 2.06
N GLU A 106 0.68 34.82 1.30
CA GLU A 106 -0.26 35.94 1.17
C GLU A 106 -1.57 35.54 0.51
N LYS A 107 -1.50 34.74 -0.58
CA LYS A 107 -2.67 34.44 -1.41
C LYS A 107 -3.39 33.14 -1.01
N PHE A 108 -2.65 32.13 -0.58
CA PHE A 108 -3.15 30.77 -0.37
C PHE A 108 -2.91 30.23 1.04
N GLY A 109 -2.08 30.91 1.83
CA GLY A 109 -1.75 30.49 3.19
C GLY A 109 -0.82 29.26 3.23
N ARG A 110 -0.82 28.59 4.38
CA ARG A 110 -0.01 27.39 4.65
C ARG A 110 -0.73 26.14 4.15
N ILE A 111 -0.59 25.85 2.87
CA ILE A 111 -1.37 24.82 2.15
C ILE A 111 -1.24 23.40 2.70
N PHE A 112 -0.18 23.09 3.43
CA PHE A 112 0.01 21.79 4.09
C PHE A 112 -0.55 21.74 5.52
N SER A 113 -1.13 22.84 6.02
CA SER A 113 -1.70 22.89 7.37
C SER A 113 -2.99 22.08 7.48
N SER A 114 -2.99 21.16 8.44
CA SER A 114 -4.17 20.36 8.84
C SER A 114 -4.88 20.92 10.06
N ASN A 115 -4.50 22.12 10.55
CA ASN A 115 -5.02 22.77 11.74
C ASN A 115 -6.08 23.83 11.38
N GLY A 116 -6.90 24.19 12.37
CA GLY A 116 -7.99 25.15 12.22
C GLY A 116 -9.32 24.51 11.84
N ASP A 117 -10.39 25.31 11.83
CA ASP A 117 -11.76 24.86 11.51
C ASP A 117 -11.91 24.50 10.04
N GLU A 118 -11.24 25.26 9.15
CA GLU A 118 -11.15 24.97 7.71
C GLU A 118 -9.69 24.70 7.30
N PRO A 119 -9.19 23.46 7.50
CA PRO A 119 -7.81 23.15 7.22
C PRO A 119 -7.48 23.30 5.72
N LEU A 120 -6.47 24.12 5.39
CA LEU A 120 -6.08 24.36 3.99
C LEU A 120 -5.64 23.07 3.28
N LEU A 121 -5.02 22.15 4.00
CA LEU A 121 -4.65 20.85 3.45
C LEU A 121 -5.88 20.12 2.88
N LYS A 122 -7.03 20.16 3.54
CA LYS A 122 -8.27 19.53 3.07
C LYS A 122 -8.71 20.08 1.71
N LYS A 123 -8.54 21.41 1.50
CA LYS A 123 -8.88 22.09 0.24
C LYS A 123 -8.02 21.62 -0.93
N TYR A 124 -6.75 21.34 -0.69
CA TYR A 124 -5.78 21.00 -1.75
C TYR A 124 -5.46 19.51 -1.86
N SER A 125 -5.74 18.73 -0.81
CA SER A 125 -5.49 17.29 -0.76
C SER A 125 -6.42 16.58 0.21
N ALA A 126 -7.52 16.06 -0.28
CA ALA A 126 -8.47 15.29 0.53
C ALA A 126 -7.83 14.01 1.11
N LYS A 127 -7.04 13.28 0.30
CA LYS A 127 -6.39 12.03 0.72
C LYS A 127 -5.34 12.25 1.81
N ILE A 128 -4.41 13.21 1.61
CA ILE A 128 -3.36 13.46 2.62
C ILE A 128 -3.99 14.01 3.89
N TYR A 129 -5.00 14.86 3.79
CA TYR A 129 -5.73 15.33 4.95
C TYR A 129 -6.35 14.18 5.75
N LYS A 130 -7.05 13.27 5.08
CA LYS A 130 -7.63 12.07 5.74
C LYS A 130 -6.57 11.15 6.32
N PHE A 131 -5.45 10.98 5.64
CA PHE A 131 -4.32 10.26 6.20
C PHE A 131 -3.83 10.90 7.52
N ILE A 132 -3.63 12.22 7.55
CA ILE A 132 -3.23 12.95 8.76
C ILE A 132 -4.25 12.74 9.90
N GLN A 133 -5.56 12.74 9.61
CA GLN A 133 -6.57 12.44 10.63
C GLN A 133 -6.41 11.01 11.16
N LYS A 134 -6.20 10.03 10.27
CA LYS A 134 -5.98 8.63 10.67
C LYS A 134 -4.70 8.43 11.49
N VAL A 135 -3.64 9.17 11.21
CA VAL A 135 -2.42 9.18 12.04
C VAL A 135 -2.70 9.67 13.46
N LYS A 136 -3.56 10.69 13.61
CA LYS A 136 -3.98 11.21 14.93
C LYS A 136 -4.81 10.19 15.72
N GLU A 137 -5.68 9.44 15.02
CA GLU A 137 -6.56 8.44 15.60
C GLU A 137 -5.84 7.11 15.92
N SER A 138 -4.72 6.84 15.30
CA SER A 138 -4.02 5.56 15.42
C SER A 138 -3.29 5.40 16.75
N ASP A 139 -3.45 4.25 17.40
CA ASP A 139 -2.69 3.87 18.60
C ASP A 139 -1.28 3.33 18.31
N GLY A 140 -0.91 3.17 17.03
CA GLY A 140 0.36 2.57 16.67
C GLY A 140 0.97 3.12 15.39
N ILE A 141 1.84 2.34 14.76
CA ILE A 141 2.64 2.75 13.61
C ILE A 141 1.78 2.76 12.35
N CYS A 142 1.85 3.85 11.57
CA CYS A 142 1.19 4.00 10.29
C CYS A 142 2.20 3.87 9.16
N LEU A 143 1.94 2.98 8.20
CA LEU A 143 2.70 2.82 6.96
C LEU A 143 1.92 3.46 5.82
N ILE A 144 2.55 4.37 5.06
CA ILE A 144 1.96 4.94 3.86
C ILE A 144 2.84 4.74 2.64
N TYR A 145 2.22 4.28 1.57
CA TYR A 145 2.86 4.08 0.27
C TYR A 145 2.36 5.10 -0.75
N SER A 146 3.29 5.68 -1.50
CA SER A 146 3.00 6.41 -2.72
C SER A 146 4.02 6.08 -3.81
N ASN A 147 3.54 5.87 -5.04
CA ASN A 147 4.39 5.67 -6.21
C ASN A 147 5.16 6.96 -6.60
N PHE A 148 4.56 8.12 -6.29
CA PHE A 148 5.10 9.44 -6.64
C PHE A 148 5.91 10.03 -5.49
N ILE A 149 7.20 10.31 -5.73
CA ILE A 149 8.02 10.97 -4.71
C ILE A 149 7.63 12.44 -4.57
N GLY A 150 7.62 13.20 -5.69
CA GLY A 150 7.31 14.63 -5.67
C GLY A 150 5.83 14.98 -5.57
N GLY A 151 4.94 14.10 -6.01
CA GLY A 151 3.49 14.27 -5.98
C GLY A 151 2.78 13.41 -4.91
N GLY A 152 3.55 12.81 -3.99
CA GLY A 152 3.02 11.95 -2.93
C GLY A 152 3.90 11.96 -1.69
N CYS A 153 5.06 11.27 -1.67
CA CYS A 153 5.90 11.15 -0.48
C CYS A 153 6.33 12.49 0.12
N VAL A 154 6.77 13.45 -0.70
CA VAL A 154 7.21 14.78 -0.22
C VAL A 154 6.03 15.59 0.33
N PRO A 155 4.89 15.72 -0.34
CA PRO A 155 3.71 16.37 0.22
C PRO A 155 3.23 15.76 1.54
N ILE A 156 3.24 14.44 1.66
CA ILE A 156 2.92 13.74 2.93
C ILE A 156 3.88 14.19 4.04
N ALA A 157 5.18 14.17 3.77
CA ALA A 157 6.20 14.57 4.74
C ALA A 157 6.06 16.04 5.15
N LEU A 158 5.79 16.94 4.20
CA LEU A 158 5.54 18.36 4.50
C LEU A 158 4.28 18.55 5.36
N ALA A 159 3.20 17.81 5.09
CA ALA A 159 2.00 17.86 5.90
C ALA A 159 2.22 17.31 7.32
N LEU A 160 3.03 16.27 7.49
CA LEU A 160 3.42 15.76 8.79
C LEU A 160 4.26 16.77 9.56
N GLU A 161 5.25 17.39 8.94
CA GLU A 161 6.09 18.41 9.58
C GLU A 161 5.29 19.67 9.92
N GLU A 162 4.32 20.05 9.09
CA GLU A 162 3.39 21.14 9.36
C GLU A 162 2.51 20.86 10.60
N MET A 163 2.23 19.59 10.88
CA MET A 163 1.52 19.15 12.08
C MET A 163 2.45 19.04 13.32
N GLY A 164 3.78 19.06 13.12
CA GLY A 164 4.77 18.88 14.19
C GLY A 164 5.34 17.46 14.29
N ILE A 165 5.02 16.55 13.36
CA ILE A 165 5.68 15.24 13.26
C ILE A 165 6.90 15.39 12.37
N TYR A 166 8.09 15.45 12.98
CA TYR A 166 9.34 15.67 12.29
C TYR A 166 10.05 14.36 11.93
N ARG A 167 10.99 14.45 11.00
CA ARG A 167 11.80 13.32 10.63
C ARG A 167 12.63 12.82 11.83
N LEU A 168 12.86 11.52 11.93
CA LEU A 168 13.61 10.89 13.03
C LEU A 168 14.97 11.56 13.24
N ASN A 169 15.70 11.78 12.16
CA ASN A 169 16.92 12.59 12.17
C ASN A 169 16.55 14.04 11.81
N SER A 170 16.63 14.95 12.80
CA SER A 170 16.25 16.36 12.65
C SER A 170 16.98 17.07 11.52
N ASN A 171 18.24 16.70 11.23
CA ASN A 171 19.00 17.25 10.11
C ASN A 171 18.46 16.82 8.74
N ARG A 172 17.49 15.92 8.71
CA ARG A 172 16.81 15.42 7.49
C ARG A 172 15.37 15.92 7.37
N SER A 173 14.88 16.70 8.31
CA SER A 173 13.59 17.38 8.15
C SER A 173 13.58 18.22 6.89
N LEU A 174 12.40 18.31 6.27
CA LEU A 174 12.25 19.01 4.98
C LEU A 174 12.18 20.51 5.18
N PHE A 175 11.37 21.00 6.13
CA PHE A 175 11.28 22.44 6.42
C PHE A 175 12.60 22.98 6.95
N LYS A 176 12.98 24.18 6.52
CA LYS A 176 14.14 24.92 7.03
C LYS A 176 13.96 25.31 8.50
N THR A 177 12.78 25.78 8.84
CA THR A 177 12.36 26.09 10.20
C THR A 177 11.15 25.24 10.58
N LYS A 178 11.15 24.71 11.80
CA LYS A 178 10.04 23.87 12.28
C LYS A 178 8.76 24.71 12.35
N PRO A 179 7.68 24.36 11.61
CA PRO A 179 6.44 25.15 11.57
C PRO A 179 5.69 25.16 12.91
N GLN A 180 5.75 24.08 13.67
CA GLN A 180 4.98 23.85 14.89
C GLN A 180 5.86 23.25 16.00
N GLN A 181 5.34 23.28 17.22
CA GLN A 181 5.91 22.49 18.31
C GLN A 181 5.79 20.99 17.99
N PRO A 182 6.73 20.16 18.50
CA PRO A 182 6.66 18.73 18.26
C PRO A 182 5.34 18.12 18.74
N TYR A 183 4.66 17.40 17.86
CA TYR A 183 3.46 16.64 18.19
C TYR A 183 3.83 15.46 19.10
N LYS A 184 3.16 15.35 20.23
CA LYS A 184 3.44 14.32 21.24
C LYS A 184 2.42 13.19 21.18
N ILE A 185 2.91 11.97 21.26
CA ILE A 185 2.11 10.74 21.41
C ILE A 185 2.65 10.02 22.64
N ASN A 186 1.80 9.75 23.63
CA ASN A 186 2.18 9.11 24.88
C ASN A 186 3.41 9.78 25.56
N GLY A 187 3.47 11.11 25.51
CA GLY A 187 4.57 11.89 26.07
C GLY A 187 5.82 12.01 25.20
N ASN A 188 5.95 11.22 24.14
CA ASN A 188 7.08 11.23 23.24
C ASN A 188 6.82 12.08 22.00
N ASN A 189 7.85 12.74 21.47
CA ASN A 189 7.75 13.47 20.21
C ASN A 189 7.56 12.48 19.05
N ALA A 190 6.42 12.55 18.38
CA ALA A 190 6.13 11.73 17.21
C ALA A 190 7.10 12.06 16.07
N LYS A 191 7.60 11.02 15.40
CA LYS A 191 8.57 11.15 14.31
C LYS A 191 8.15 10.30 13.11
N TYR A 192 8.61 10.70 11.93
CA TYR A 192 8.46 9.89 10.72
C TYR A 192 9.82 9.50 10.14
N ILE A 193 9.80 8.47 9.32
CA ILE A 193 10.90 8.09 8.42
C ILE A 193 10.40 8.06 6.99
N MET A 194 11.34 8.24 6.04
CA MET A 194 11.02 8.21 4.61
C MET A 194 12.04 7.35 3.87
N ILE A 195 11.54 6.31 3.20
CA ILE A 195 12.34 5.35 2.45
C ILE A 195 11.92 5.40 0.99
N THR A 196 12.72 6.09 0.17
CA THR A 196 12.46 6.28 -1.26
C THR A 196 13.67 5.89 -2.09
N GLY A 197 13.46 5.70 -3.41
CA GLY A 197 14.57 5.50 -4.35
C GLY A 197 15.42 6.75 -4.60
N ASP A 198 15.05 7.90 -4.05
CA ASP A 198 15.80 9.14 -4.18
C ASP A 198 16.88 9.24 -3.10
N LYS A 199 18.13 9.02 -3.48
CA LYS A 199 19.28 9.05 -2.55
C LYS A 199 19.46 10.38 -1.81
N LYS A 200 18.94 11.50 -2.33
CA LYS A 200 19.00 12.80 -1.65
C LYS A 200 17.97 12.91 -0.51
N LEU A 201 16.79 12.36 -0.73
CA LEU A 201 15.74 12.30 0.29
C LEU A 201 15.97 11.15 1.28
N SER A 202 16.57 10.05 0.83
CA SER A 202 16.78 8.84 1.61
C SER A 202 18.22 8.32 1.45
N PRO A 203 19.24 9.06 1.93
CA PRO A 203 20.65 8.73 1.68
C PRO A 203 21.13 7.50 2.47
N ASN A 204 20.59 7.24 3.63
CA ASN A 204 20.92 6.09 4.47
C ASN A 204 19.70 5.65 5.29
N ASN A 205 19.09 4.57 4.85
CA ASN A 205 17.86 4.08 5.47
C ASN A 205 18.11 3.13 6.64
N LYS A 206 19.34 2.68 6.88
CA LYS A 206 19.63 1.65 7.90
C LYS A 206 19.28 2.09 9.31
N GLU A 207 19.66 3.31 9.70
CA GLU A 207 19.33 3.86 11.03
C GLU A 207 17.82 4.06 11.20
N GLU A 208 17.19 4.63 10.17
CA GLU A 208 15.73 4.88 10.18
C GLU A 208 14.97 3.54 10.26
N LEU A 209 15.39 2.53 9.51
CA LEU A 209 14.83 1.17 9.58
C LEU A 209 15.04 0.53 10.94
N LYS A 210 16.27 0.61 11.49
CA LYS A 210 16.57 0.07 12.81
C LYS A 210 15.67 0.69 13.89
N ALA A 211 15.42 1.99 13.83
CA ALA A 211 14.52 2.66 14.75
C ALA A 211 13.05 2.25 14.57
N ALA A 212 12.60 2.10 13.31
CA ALA A 212 11.22 1.68 13.01
C ALA A 212 10.93 0.23 13.45
N THR A 213 11.94 -0.64 13.40
CA THR A 213 11.84 -2.06 13.78
C THR A 213 12.33 -2.37 15.19
N ASP A 214 12.68 -1.34 15.95
CA ASP A 214 13.15 -1.47 17.34
C ASP A 214 12.07 -2.13 18.22
N PRO A 215 12.44 -3.12 19.07
CA PRO A 215 11.51 -3.74 20.00
C PRO A 215 10.74 -2.77 20.89
N ASN A 216 11.32 -1.60 21.20
CA ASN A 216 10.68 -0.55 22.00
C ASN A 216 9.83 0.44 21.17
N ASN A 217 9.61 0.17 19.87
CA ASN A 217 8.73 0.95 19.01
C ASN A 217 7.39 0.23 18.81
N LEU A 218 6.73 -0.16 19.89
CA LEU A 218 5.50 -0.95 19.83
C LEU A 218 4.31 -0.15 19.29
N ASN A 219 4.15 1.08 19.78
CA ASN A 219 3.01 1.96 19.46
C ASN A 219 3.45 3.24 18.72
N GLY A 220 4.67 3.27 18.18
CA GLY A 220 5.18 4.42 17.46
C GLY A 220 5.95 5.42 18.33
N GLU A 221 6.49 4.99 19.49
CA GLU A 221 7.22 5.84 20.42
C GLU A 221 8.49 6.45 19.80
N LYS A 222 9.15 5.70 18.89
CA LYS A 222 10.34 6.16 18.16
C LYS A 222 9.99 6.64 16.76
N VAL A 223 9.15 5.87 16.05
CA VAL A 223 8.73 6.14 14.68
C VAL A 223 7.23 5.87 14.56
N LYS A 224 6.46 6.94 14.40
CA LYS A 224 5.00 6.88 14.27
C LYS A 224 4.55 6.64 12.82
N VAL A 225 5.24 7.25 11.86
CA VAL A 225 4.86 7.18 10.44
C VAL A 225 6.04 6.71 9.61
N ILE A 226 5.77 5.77 8.71
CA ILE A 226 6.72 5.23 7.74
C ILE A 226 6.20 5.57 6.34
N ILE A 227 6.93 6.42 5.61
CA ILE A 227 6.62 6.77 4.23
C ILE A 227 7.51 5.94 3.32
N ILE A 228 6.91 5.19 2.40
CA ILE A 228 7.66 4.39 1.41
C ILE A 228 7.23 4.69 -0.02
N SER A 229 8.18 4.59 -0.94
CA SER A 229 7.92 4.59 -2.39
C SER A 229 8.22 3.22 -3.00
N LYS A 230 7.98 3.07 -4.31
CA LYS A 230 8.25 1.82 -5.05
C LYS A 230 9.62 1.20 -4.73
N ALA A 231 10.68 2.00 -4.78
CA ALA A 231 12.04 1.51 -4.52
C ALA A 231 12.30 1.19 -3.03
N GLY A 232 11.49 1.75 -2.12
CA GLY A 232 11.55 1.46 -0.69
C GLY A 232 10.67 0.29 -0.26
N SER A 233 9.87 -0.27 -1.17
CA SER A 233 8.93 -1.36 -0.84
C SER A 233 9.56 -2.76 -0.95
N GLU A 234 10.74 -2.91 -1.52
CA GLU A 234 11.38 -4.21 -1.71
C GLU A 234 12.35 -4.56 -0.57
N GLY A 235 12.28 -5.80 -0.07
CA GLY A 235 13.22 -6.32 0.92
C GLY A 235 13.07 -5.79 2.36
N LEU A 236 12.02 -5.01 2.68
CA LEU A 236 11.81 -4.44 4.01
C LEU A 236 10.73 -5.19 4.79
N ASP A 237 10.98 -5.42 6.07
CA ASP A 237 10.04 -6.00 7.01
C ASP A 237 9.81 -5.05 8.17
N PHE A 238 8.55 -4.65 8.33
CA PHE A 238 8.15 -3.83 9.46
C PHE A 238 7.43 -4.66 10.53
N LYS A 239 7.49 -4.17 11.76
CA LYS A 239 6.79 -4.78 12.90
C LYS A 239 5.79 -3.80 13.49
N ASN A 240 4.76 -4.34 14.11
CA ASN A 240 3.77 -3.57 14.88
C ASN A 240 3.04 -2.47 14.08
N ILE A 241 2.92 -2.64 12.76
CA ILE A 241 2.13 -1.72 11.92
C ILE A 241 0.66 -1.87 12.26
N ARG A 242 -0.01 -0.74 12.54
CA ARG A 242 -1.43 -0.71 12.87
C ARG A 242 -2.30 -0.18 11.73
N GLN A 243 -1.71 0.60 10.84
CA GLN A 243 -2.40 1.09 9.65
C GLN A 243 -1.49 1.01 8.43
N VAL A 244 -2.05 0.56 7.31
CA VAL A 244 -1.39 0.56 6.00
C VAL A 244 -2.23 1.40 5.05
N HIS A 245 -1.64 2.43 4.49
CA HIS A 245 -2.28 3.35 3.54
C HIS A 245 -1.65 3.22 2.16
N ILE A 246 -2.46 2.97 1.14
CA ILE A 246 -2.08 3.06 -0.27
C ILE A 246 -2.67 4.36 -0.80
N LEU A 247 -1.85 5.37 -1.04
CA LEU A 247 -2.32 6.72 -1.39
C LEU A 247 -2.95 6.78 -2.77
N GLU A 248 -2.41 6.05 -3.73
CA GLU A 248 -2.96 5.93 -5.08
C GLU A 248 -2.91 4.49 -5.59
N PRO A 249 -3.89 4.09 -6.42
CA PRO A 249 -3.95 2.77 -7.02
C PRO A 249 -2.83 2.51 -8.04
N TRP A 250 -2.69 1.24 -8.37
CA TRP A 250 -1.89 0.76 -9.49
C TRP A 250 -2.76 -0.11 -10.40
N TYR A 251 -2.35 -0.31 -11.65
CA TYR A 251 -3.12 -1.08 -12.64
C TYR A 251 -3.16 -2.59 -12.40
N ASN A 252 -2.60 -3.06 -11.29
CA ASN A 252 -2.77 -4.41 -10.76
C ASN A 252 -2.69 -4.39 -9.23
N LEU A 253 -3.32 -5.36 -8.58
CA LEU A 253 -3.39 -5.44 -7.13
C LEU A 253 -2.08 -5.89 -6.48
N ASN A 254 -1.18 -6.56 -7.22
CA ASN A 254 0.04 -7.15 -6.66
C ASN A 254 0.90 -6.14 -5.89
N ARG A 255 0.95 -4.88 -6.33
CA ARG A 255 1.72 -3.85 -5.63
C ARG A 255 1.09 -3.44 -4.31
N ALA A 256 -0.23 -3.31 -4.28
CA ALA A 256 -0.97 -3.06 -3.04
C ALA A 256 -0.75 -4.24 -2.08
N ASP A 257 -0.93 -5.47 -2.54
CA ASP A 257 -0.72 -6.69 -1.77
C ASP A 257 0.70 -6.80 -1.22
N GLN A 258 1.73 -6.51 -2.03
CA GLN A 258 3.12 -6.48 -1.60
C GLN A 258 3.36 -5.44 -0.50
N THR A 259 2.74 -4.27 -0.61
CA THR A 259 2.87 -3.19 0.38
C THR A 259 2.14 -3.56 1.67
N ILE A 260 0.91 -4.08 1.57
CA ILE A 260 0.13 -4.58 2.70
C ILE A 260 0.92 -5.69 3.42
N GLY A 261 1.51 -6.62 2.65
CA GLY A 261 2.36 -7.69 3.16
C GLY A 261 3.63 -7.22 3.90
N ARG A 262 4.04 -5.94 3.79
CA ARG A 262 5.12 -5.37 4.62
C ARG A 262 4.66 -5.07 6.05
N GLY A 263 3.39 -4.72 6.22
CA GLY A 263 2.79 -4.45 7.52
C GLY A 263 2.13 -5.68 8.15
N VAL A 264 1.59 -6.57 7.32
CA VAL A 264 0.85 -7.77 7.75
C VAL A 264 1.67 -9.02 7.48
N ARG A 265 2.46 -9.46 8.46
CA ARG A 265 3.30 -10.66 8.35
C ARG A 265 3.16 -11.59 9.54
N LYS A 266 3.46 -12.87 9.31
CA LYS A 266 3.56 -13.85 10.38
C LYS A 266 4.50 -13.36 11.47
N LYS A 267 4.02 -13.37 12.71
CA LYS A 267 4.78 -12.93 13.91
C LYS A 267 5.14 -11.44 13.97
N SER A 268 4.67 -10.58 13.06
CA SER A 268 5.00 -9.15 13.07
C SER A 268 4.41 -8.39 14.26
N HIS A 269 3.37 -8.92 14.91
CA HIS A 269 2.65 -8.29 16.03
C HIS A 269 2.74 -9.08 17.34
N CYS A 270 3.65 -10.06 17.44
CA CYS A 270 3.73 -10.94 18.62
C CYS A 270 4.02 -10.23 19.92
N GLN A 271 4.69 -9.07 19.88
CA GLN A 271 5.03 -8.27 21.05
C GLN A 271 3.84 -7.47 21.60
N LEU A 272 2.80 -7.26 20.77
CA LEU A 272 1.59 -6.54 21.21
C LEU A 272 0.65 -7.48 21.97
N PRO A 273 -0.15 -6.95 22.90
CA PRO A 273 -1.29 -7.67 23.46
C PRO A 273 -2.21 -8.16 22.36
N PHE A 274 -2.87 -9.31 22.57
CA PHE A 274 -3.66 -9.95 21.50
C PHE A 274 -4.73 -9.02 20.90
N ASN A 275 -5.45 -8.29 21.74
CA ASN A 275 -6.49 -7.34 21.33
C ASN A 275 -5.96 -6.15 20.51
N GLN A 276 -4.65 -5.91 20.51
CA GLN A 276 -4.00 -4.87 19.73
C GLN A 276 -3.33 -5.38 18.44
N ARG A 277 -3.42 -6.69 18.14
CA ARG A 277 -2.84 -7.30 16.94
C ARG A 277 -3.74 -7.12 15.72
N THR A 278 -4.17 -5.92 15.46
CA THR A 278 -5.03 -5.55 14.33
C THR A 278 -4.28 -4.64 13.37
N VAL A 279 -4.60 -4.74 12.09
CA VAL A 279 -4.08 -3.85 11.04
C VAL A 279 -5.26 -3.37 10.21
N GLU A 280 -5.42 -2.06 10.10
CA GLU A 280 -6.37 -1.44 9.21
C GLU A 280 -5.70 -1.11 7.87
N VAL A 281 -6.36 -1.44 6.77
CA VAL A 281 -5.86 -1.18 5.42
C VAL A 281 -6.74 -0.15 4.74
N TYR A 282 -6.14 0.93 4.23
CA TYR A 282 -6.83 2.02 3.55
C TYR A 282 -6.35 2.12 2.10
N LEU A 283 -7.18 1.68 1.17
CA LEU A 283 -6.99 1.87 -0.27
C LEU A 283 -7.64 3.21 -0.63
N HIS A 284 -6.85 4.29 -0.66
CA HIS A 284 -7.40 5.62 -0.89
C HIS A 284 -7.89 5.80 -2.33
N ALA A 285 -9.10 6.31 -2.46
CA ALA A 285 -9.69 6.74 -3.72
C ALA A 285 -10.34 8.12 -3.53
N SER A 286 -10.52 8.84 -4.63
CA SER A 286 -11.16 10.17 -4.63
C SER A 286 -12.56 10.09 -5.19
N ASP A 287 -13.51 10.80 -4.54
CA ASP A 287 -14.86 11.00 -5.03
C ASP A 287 -15.00 12.43 -5.59
N LEU A 288 -15.49 12.52 -6.83
CA LEU A 288 -15.70 13.77 -7.53
C LEU A 288 -17.03 14.37 -7.10
N GLN A 289 -17.05 15.66 -6.75
CA GLN A 289 -18.29 16.35 -6.44
C GLN A 289 -19.15 16.50 -7.69
N GLU A 290 -20.45 16.24 -7.55
CA GLU A 290 -21.49 16.51 -8.55
C GLU A 290 -21.25 15.90 -9.95
N SER A 291 -20.27 15.02 -10.08
CA SER A 291 -19.93 14.36 -11.33
C SER A 291 -20.50 12.95 -11.35
N GLN A 292 -21.16 12.59 -12.46
CA GLN A 292 -21.49 11.19 -12.76
C GLN A 292 -20.27 10.40 -13.25
N LEU A 293 -19.11 11.06 -13.37
CA LEU A 293 -17.89 10.46 -13.89
C LEU A 293 -17.08 9.81 -12.76
N GLU A 294 -16.59 8.63 -13.02
CA GLU A 294 -15.66 7.92 -12.15
C GLU A 294 -14.31 8.64 -12.11
N SER A 295 -13.74 8.82 -10.92
CA SER A 295 -12.37 9.35 -10.80
C SER A 295 -11.34 8.35 -11.33
N ILE A 296 -10.16 8.84 -11.72
CA ILE A 296 -9.10 7.96 -12.22
C ILE A 296 -8.65 6.94 -11.15
N ASP A 297 -8.75 7.26 -9.86
CA ASP A 297 -8.47 6.32 -8.78
C ASP A 297 -9.43 5.13 -8.82
N LEU A 298 -10.73 5.40 -8.85
CA LEU A 298 -11.77 4.38 -8.89
C LEU A 298 -11.68 3.55 -10.16
N TYR A 299 -11.48 4.22 -11.32
CA TYR A 299 -11.24 3.55 -12.59
C TYR A 299 -10.07 2.55 -12.50
N MET A 300 -8.95 2.97 -11.93
CA MET A 300 -7.77 2.10 -11.82
C MET A 300 -7.99 0.93 -10.86
N TYR A 301 -8.68 1.13 -9.73
CA TYR A 301 -9.05 0.02 -8.84
C TYR A 301 -9.95 -0.98 -9.55
N ARG A 302 -10.95 -0.50 -10.29
CA ARG A 302 -11.84 -1.34 -11.08
C ARG A 302 -11.11 -2.14 -12.16
N VAL A 303 -10.19 -1.49 -12.89
CA VAL A 303 -9.35 -2.18 -13.89
C VAL A 303 -8.44 -3.21 -13.22
N ALA A 304 -7.87 -2.89 -12.06
CA ALA A 304 -7.02 -3.81 -11.30
C ALA A 304 -7.79 -5.03 -10.79
N GLU A 305 -9.03 -4.81 -10.28
CA GLU A 305 -9.93 -5.88 -9.85
C GLU A 305 -10.31 -6.80 -11.02
N ASN A 306 -10.74 -6.24 -12.16
CA ASN A 306 -11.08 -7.02 -13.35
C ASN A 306 -9.90 -7.85 -13.87
N LYS A 307 -8.68 -7.32 -13.81
CA LYS A 307 -7.47 -8.09 -14.13
C LYS A 307 -7.21 -9.20 -13.13
N ALA A 308 -7.40 -8.92 -11.83
CA ALA A 308 -7.22 -9.91 -10.78
C ALA A 308 -8.18 -11.10 -10.95
N ILE A 309 -9.44 -10.82 -11.29
CA ILE A 309 -10.44 -11.86 -11.58
C ILE A 309 -10.00 -12.72 -12.78
N LYS A 310 -9.57 -12.10 -13.89
CA LYS A 310 -9.09 -12.85 -15.06
C LYS A 310 -7.86 -13.69 -14.76
N ILE A 311 -6.91 -13.15 -14.01
CA ILE A 311 -5.72 -13.89 -13.54
C ILE A 311 -6.15 -15.03 -12.60
N GLY A 312 -7.11 -14.77 -11.73
CA GLY A 312 -7.67 -15.75 -10.81
C GLY A 312 -8.29 -16.94 -11.53
N GLN A 313 -9.02 -16.72 -12.62
CA GLN A 313 -9.58 -17.79 -13.45
C GLN A 313 -8.50 -18.74 -13.98
N VAL A 314 -7.39 -18.17 -14.49
CA VAL A 314 -6.25 -18.98 -14.97
C VAL A 314 -5.57 -19.69 -13.82
N THR A 315 -5.35 -18.99 -12.69
CA THR A 315 -4.74 -19.58 -11.50
C THR A 315 -5.56 -20.73 -10.95
N ARG A 316 -6.90 -20.60 -10.92
CA ARG A 316 -7.81 -21.65 -10.50
C ARG A 316 -7.69 -22.88 -11.42
N LEU A 317 -7.68 -22.67 -12.72
CA LEU A 317 -7.50 -23.76 -13.69
C LEU A 317 -6.18 -24.49 -13.48
N LEU A 318 -5.08 -23.76 -13.24
CA LEU A 318 -3.78 -24.36 -12.94
C LEU A 318 -3.80 -25.14 -11.63
N LYS A 319 -4.42 -24.60 -10.58
CA LYS A 319 -4.56 -25.31 -9.29
C LYS A 319 -5.36 -26.60 -9.42
N GLU A 320 -6.49 -26.58 -10.13
CA GLU A 320 -7.35 -27.75 -10.34
C GLU A 320 -6.63 -28.89 -11.06
N ASN A 321 -5.74 -28.56 -11.99
CA ASN A 321 -5.03 -29.54 -12.83
C ASN A 321 -3.58 -29.81 -12.38
N ALA A 322 -3.16 -29.23 -11.26
CA ALA A 322 -1.80 -29.45 -10.73
C ALA A 322 -1.66 -30.87 -10.17
N ILE A 323 -0.53 -31.50 -10.40
CA ILE A 323 -0.19 -32.79 -9.79
C ILE A 323 -0.26 -32.74 -8.27
N ASP A 324 0.19 -31.63 -7.69
CA ASP A 324 0.13 -31.38 -6.24
C ASP A 324 -1.31 -31.39 -5.70
N CYS A 325 -2.27 -30.94 -6.51
CA CYS A 325 -3.68 -31.01 -6.14
C CYS A 325 -4.14 -32.44 -5.91
N LEU A 326 -3.75 -33.36 -6.78
CA LEU A 326 -4.10 -34.77 -6.63
C LEU A 326 -3.36 -35.46 -5.47
N LEU A 327 -2.08 -35.16 -5.31
CA LEU A 327 -1.25 -35.73 -4.24
C LEU A 327 -1.68 -35.28 -2.84
N ASN A 328 -2.12 -34.03 -2.72
CA ASN A 328 -2.53 -33.41 -1.46
C ASN A 328 -4.02 -33.05 -1.46
N LYS A 329 -4.84 -33.88 -2.06
CA LYS A 329 -6.27 -33.63 -2.35
C LYS A 329 -7.05 -33.06 -1.15
N ASN A 330 -6.86 -33.64 0.04
CA ASN A 330 -7.55 -33.21 1.25
C ASN A 330 -7.14 -31.80 1.74
N GLN A 331 -5.99 -31.29 1.32
CA GLN A 331 -5.50 -29.97 1.71
C GLN A 331 -5.72 -28.92 0.61
N GLN A 332 -5.71 -29.35 -0.65
CA GLN A 332 -5.77 -28.45 -1.81
C GLN A 332 -7.20 -28.15 -2.26
N GLN A 333 -8.11 -29.11 -2.13
CA GLN A 333 -9.49 -28.89 -2.52
C GLN A 333 -10.22 -27.91 -1.59
N MET A 334 -10.94 -26.97 -2.17
CA MET A 334 -11.89 -26.12 -1.46
C MET A 334 -13.31 -26.59 -1.74
N ASN A 335 -13.83 -27.49 -0.92
CA ASN A 335 -15.19 -27.99 -1.02
C ASN A 335 -15.96 -27.72 0.29
N SER A 336 -17.27 -27.89 0.26
CA SER A 336 -18.14 -27.67 1.42
C SER A 336 -17.74 -28.47 2.66
N SER A 337 -17.05 -29.61 2.49
CA SER A 337 -16.55 -30.42 3.60
C SER A 337 -15.27 -29.84 4.25
N ASN A 338 -14.50 -29.04 3.52
CA ASN A 338 -13.29 -28.41 4.00
C ASN A 338 -13.52 -26.93 4.37
N ILE A 339 -14.38 -26.24 3.61
CA ILE A 339 -14.81 -24.86 3.87
C ILE A 339 -16.03 -24.94 4.78
N GLY A 340 -16.05 -24.19 5.84
CA GLY A 340 -17.15 -24.21 6.81
C GLY A 340 -16.97 -25.17 7.97
N LYS A 341 -15.85 -25.93 8.01
CA LYS A 341 -15.47 -26.64 9.21
C LYS A 341 -15.05 -25.68 10.31
N ASN A 342 -15.61 -25.88 11.48
CA ASN A 342 -15.07 -25.27 12.69
C ASN A 342 -13.84 -26.04 13.12
N ILE A 343 -12.72 -25.35 13.23
CA ILE A 343 -11.49 -25.89 13.79
C ILE A 343 -11.12 -25.09 15.03
N THR A 344 -10.63 -25.76 16.05
CA THR A 344 -10.12 -25.10 17.24
C THR A 344 -8.71 -24.64 16.99
N LEU A 345 -8.51 -23.32 16.92
CA LEU A 345 -7.21 -22.69 16.74
C LEU A 345 -6.64 -22.23 18.07
N GLN A 346 -5.40 -22.58 18.36
CA GLN A 346 -4.66 -21.97 19.45
C GLN A 346 -4.06 -20.63 19.02
N LEU A 347 -4.47 -19.59 19.70
CA LEU A 347 -3.96 -18.23 19.47
C LEU A 347 -2.59 -18.05 20.12
N SER A 348 -1.87 -17.00 19.71
CA SER A 348 -0.55 -16.67 20.25
C SER A 348 -0.54 -16.31 21.76
N ASN A 349 -1.70 -16.02 22.36
CA ASN A 349 -1.89 -15.85 23.80
C ASN A 349 -2.25 -17.15 24.54
N LYS A 350 -2.10 -18.30 23.88
CA LYS A 350 -2.44 -19.66 24.34
C LYS A 350 -3.95 -19.92 24.55
N LYS A 351 -4.82 -18.96 24.29
CA LYS A 351 -6.27 -19.20 24.28
C LYS A 351 -6.66 -19.93 23.00
N THR A 352 -7.69 -20.74 23.07
CA THR A 352 -8.29 -21.40 21.92
C THR A 352 -9.55 -20.65 21.50
N ILE A 353 -9.78 -20.60 20.20
CA ILE A 353 -11.02 -20.13 19.59
C ILE A 353 -11.49 -21.16 18.56
N ASP A 354 -12.79 -21.27 18.41
CA ASP A 354 -13.37 -21.98 17.27
C ASP A 354 -13.40 -21.04 16.09
N TYR A 355 -12.73 -21.46 15.03
CA TYR A 355 -12.60 -20.70 13.80
C TYR A 355 -13.19 -21.49 12.65
N GLN A 356 -14.13 -20.89 11.94
CA GLN A 356 -14.65 -21.48 10.73
C GLN A 356 -13.66 -21.24 9.59
N ILE A 357 -13.18 -22.33 8.98
CA ILE A 357 -12.39 -22.22 7.73
C ILE A 357 -13.38 -21.79 6.66
N GLY A 358 -13.41 -20.52 6.40
CA GLY A 358 -14.22 -19.97 5.35
C GLY A 358 -13.60 -18.66 4.96
N HIS A 359 -13.21 -18.54 3.72
CA HIS A 359 -12.83 -17.28 3.18
C HIS A 359 -14.01 -16.71 2.43
N LYS A 360 -14.13 -15.41 2.49
CA LYS A 360 -15.11 -14.68 1.71
C LYS A 360 -14.88 -15.02 0.23
N ASP A 361 -15.93 -15.41 -0.46
CA ASP A 361 -15.93 -15.56 -1.92
C ASP A 361 -15.38 -14.31 -2.58
N ASN A 362 -14.77 -14.46 -3.73
CA ASN A 362 -14.12 -13.39 -4.48
C ASN A 362 -12.92 -12.73 -3.76
N SER A 363 -12.36 -13.38 -2.75
CA SER A 363 -11.11 -12.98 -2.11
C SER A 363 -9.89 -13.51 -2.87
N LEU A 364 -8.71 -12.94 -2.58
CA LEU A 364 -7.43 -13.38 -3.14
C LEU A 364 -7.16 -14.88 -2.92
N ILE A 365 -7.51 -15.42 -1.76
CA ILE A 365 -7.31 -16.85 -1.44
C ILE A 365 -8.16 -17.74 -2.32
N CYS A 366 -9.36 -17.29 -2.67
CA CYS A 366 -10.29 -17.99 -3.54
C CYS A 366 -10.14 -17.57 -5.02
N ASP A 367 -8.99 -17.03 -5.42
CA ASP A 367 -8.69 -16.63 -6.79
C ASP A 367 -9.71 -15.65 -7.39
N PHE A 368 -10.29 -14.76 -6.57
CA PHE A 368 -11.36 -13.84 -6.93
C PHE A 368 -12.60 -14.52 -7.53
N MET A 369 -12.88 -15.76 -7.10
CA MET A 369 -14.01 -16.58 -7.50
C MET A 369 -14.69 -17.13 -6.26
N GLU A 370 -15.74 -17.96 -6.44
CA GLU A 370 -16.31 -18.72 -5.34
C GLU A 370 -15.26 -19.65 -4.72
N CYS A 371 -15.31 -19.76 -3.39
CA CYS A 371 -14.39 -20.62 -2.63
C CYS A 371 -14.79 -22.09 -2.74
N ASN A 372 -14.96 -22.58 -3.94
CA ASN A 372 -15.32 -23.95 -4.22
C ASN A 372 -14.59 -24.44 -5.48
N TYR A 373 -13.66 -25.40 -5.31
CA TYR A 373 -13.03 -26.08 -6.44
C TYR A 373 -12.57 -27.50 -6.06
N LEU A 374 -12.48 -28.35 -7.07
CA LEU A 374 -12.02 -29.73 -6.95
C LEU A 374 -10.83 -29.97 -7.89
N CYS A 375 -9.92 -30.83 -7.45
CA CYS A 375 -8.82 -31.29 -8.32
C CYS A 375 -9.35 -32.06 -9.53
N LYS A 376 -8.72 -31.94 -10.68
CA LYS A 376 -9.05 -32.63 -11.93
C LYS A 376 -7.88 -33.51 -12.38
N PRO A 377 -8.14 -34.78 -12.77
CA PRO A 377 -9.40 -35.52 -12.64
C PRO A 377 -9.77 -35.76 -11.18
N ASN A 378 -11.05 -35.81 -10.85
CA ASN A 378 -11.54 -36.06 -9.49
C ASN A 378 -11.59 -37.56 -9.16
N ASN A 379 -10.63 -38.33 -9.65
CA ASN A 379 -10.54 -39.75 -9.40
C ASN A 379 -9.86 -40.00 -8.03
N ASP A 380 -10.31 -41.01 -7.31
CA ASP A 380 -9.58 -41.49 -6.15
C ASP A 380 -8.30 -42.21 -6.61
N LEU A 381 -7.16 -41.61 -6.29
CA LEU A 381 -5.86 -42.21 -6.54
C LEU A 381 -5.54 -43.39 -5.59
N SER A 382 -6.53 -43.83 -4.80
CA SER A 382 -6.31 -44.81 -3.76
C SER A 382 -6.02 -46.23 -4.25
N GLN A 383 -6.11 -46.51 -5.54
CA GLN A 383 -6.03 -47.86 -6.02
C GLN A 383 -4.75 -48.27 -6.73
N ASP A 384 -3.95 -47.42 -7.28
CA ASP A 384 -2.65 -47.80 -7.86
C ASP A 384 -1.72 -46.61 -8.02
N ILE A 385 -1.17 -46.11 -6.93
CA ILE A 385 0.07 -45.35 -7.03
C ILE A 385 1.16 -46.42 -7.23
N GLY A 386 1.45 -46.75 -8.48
CA GLY A 386 2.59 -47.60 -8.79
C GLY A 386 3.84 -46.97 -8.18
N ILE A 387 4.56 -47.73 -7.39
CA ILE A 387 5.88 -47.36 -6.82
C ILE A 387 6.81 -46.83 -7.93
N GLU A 388 6.53 -47.17 -9.18
CA GLU A 388 7.17 -46.71 -10.41
C GLU A 388 7.06 -45.19 -10.67
N THR A 389 6.09 -44.52 -10.06
CA THR A 389 5.91 -43.06 -10.16
C THR A 389 6.99 -42.28 -9.35
N TYR A 390 7.53 -42.93 -8.31
CA TYR A 390 8.71 -42.44 -7.64
C TYR A 390 9.96 -42.93 -8.42
N ASN A 391 10.52 -42.03 -9.18
CA ASN A 391 11.73 -42.35 -9.95
C ASN A 391 12.84 -42.83 -9.04
N GLN A 392 12.96 -44.17 -8.86
CA GLN A 392 13.99 -44.77 -8.03
C GLN A 392 15.39 -44.29 -8.45
N ASN A 393 15.63 -44.04 -9.73
CA ASN A 393 16.87 -43.51 -10.21
C ASN A 393 17.21 -42.15 -9.60
N TYR A 394 16.21 -41.28 -9.43
CA TYR A 394 16.41 -39.97 -8.78
C TYR A 394 16.77 -40.13 -7.29
N ILE A 395 16.10 -41.03 -6.60
CA ILE A 395 16.39 -41.35 -5.20
C ILE A 395 17.81 -41.93 -5.08
N ILE A 396 18.15 -42.91 -5.91
CA ILE A 396 19.47 -43.54 -5.94
C ILE A 396 20.56 -42.51 -6.24
N MET A 397 20.36 -41.64 -7.22
CA MET A 397 21.35 -40.60 -7.59
C MET A 397 21.57 -39.55 -6.48
N ASN A 398 20.60 -39.32 -5.61
CA ASN A 398 20.69 -38.33 -4.55
C ASN A 398 20.89 -38.91 -3.14
N ILE A 399 20.82 -40.23 -2.98
CA ILE A 399 20.87 -40.88 -1.67
C ILE A 399 22.17 -40.56 -0.92
N GLU A 400 23.29 -40.52 -1.59
CA GLU A 400 24.57 -40.16 -0.98
C GLU A 400 24.59 -38.71 -0.50
N LYS A 401 24.00 -37.78 -1.25
CA LYS A 401 23.89 -36.36 -0.83
C LYS A 401 23.04 -36.24 0.41
N ILE A 402 21.90 -36.95 0.44
CA ILE A 402 20.96 -36.95 1.56
C ILE A 402 21.63 -37.55 2.79
N LEU A 403 22.26 -38.74 2.64
CA LEU A 403 22.99 -39.41 3.74
C LEU A 403 24.13 -38.57 4.27
N ASN A 404 24.87 -37.88 3.41
CA ASN A 404 25.93 -36.98 3.85
C ASN A 404 25.42 -35.78 4.62
N LYS A 405 24.28 -35.19 4.21
CA LYS A 405 23.57 -34.11 4.98
C LYS A 405 23.13 -34.61 6.35
N ILE A 406 22.48 -35.77 6.41
CA ILE A 406 22.07 -36.41 7.67
C ILE A 406 23.28 -36.67 8.57
N LYS A 407 24.36 -37.23 8.02
CA LYS A 407 25.60 -37.45 8.77
C LYS A 407 26.22 -36.16 9.31
N LEU A 408 26.12 -35.06 8.57
CA LEU A 408 26.61 -33.76 9.03
C LEU A 408 25.75 -33.22 10.20
N LEU A 409 24.45 -33.36 10.13
CA LEU A 409 23.54 -32.99 11.22
C LEU A 409 23.88 -33.79 12.48
N PHE A 410 24.05 -35.13 12.38
CA PHE A 410 24.42 -35.97 13.53
C PHE A 410 25.83 -35.75 14.06
N LYS A 411 26.66 -34.93 13.41
CA LYS A 411 27.91 -34.41 14.01
C LYS A 411 27.66 -33.23 14.94
N GLU A 412 26.54 -32.49 14.74
CA GLU A 412 26.19 -31.33 15.57
C GLU A 412 25.39 -31.75 16.79
N HIS A 413 24.42 -32.67 16.61
CA HIS A 413 23.59 -33.22 17.69
C HIS A 413 23.43 -34.73 17.55
N TYR A 414 23.37 -35.42 18.68
CA TYR A 414 23.25 -36.89 18.71
C TYR A 414 21.81 -37.38 18.52
N ILE A 415 20.82 -36.53 18.71
CA ILE A 415 19.40 -36.87 18.65
C ILE A 415 18.69 -35.77 17.88
N TYR A 416 17.85 -36.19 16.94
CA TYR A 416 16.93 -35.31 16.19
C TYR A 416 15.55 -35.93 16.23
N GLU A 417 14.52 -35.08 16.34
CA GLU A 417 13.16 -35.51 16.06
C GLU A 417 12.96 -35.68 14.55
N LYS A 418 12.05 -36.58 14.14
CA LYS A 418 11.79 -36.85 12.72
C LYS A 418 11.35 -35.57 11.96
N SER A 419 10.73 -34.63 12.65
CA SER A 419 10.30 -33.32 12.12
C SER A 419 11.45 -32.33 11.88
N GLU A 420 12.63 -32.61 12.43
CA GLU A 420 13.85 -31.76 12.30
C GLU A 420 14.77 -32.23 11.18
N LEU A 421 14.59 -33.46 10.69
CA LEU A 421 15.31 -34.09 9.59
C LEU A 421 14.55 -33.93 8.26
#